data_781cb110760057fe20c04ae9a3b9f914
#
_entry.id   781cb110760057fe20c04ae9a3b9f914
#
_cell.length_a   1.000
_cell.length_b   1.000
_cell.length_c   1.000
_cell.angle_alpha   90.00
_cell.angle_beta   90.00
_cell.angle_gamma   90.00
#
_symmetry.space_group_name_H-M   'P 1'
#
loop_
_entity.id
_entity.type
_entity.pdbx_description
1 polymer ?
#
loop_
_entity_poly.entity_id
_entity_poly.type
_entity_poly.pdbx_seq_one_letter_code
_entity_poly.pdbx_strand_id
1 'polypeptide(L)'
;MEIIKSIIFTFCIITVIYSIIKKNRLFFNYGYLIIGLVIVFDQLIIYLESFDILNLSLAALWLIQVVLVIPNKLPPLTRDGSVVAKSAVPKIMICLSIINFFGAYFASISDYIPDLAIYGHIILGIFPIAPAYFILTGKIETVD
;
A
#
# COMPACT_ATOMS: atom_id res chain seq x y z
N MET A 1 -20.05 -11.09 -7.15
CA MET A 1 -19.14 -9.93 -7.11
C MET A 1 -17.84 -10.27 -6.38
N GLU A 2 -17.88 -10.98 -5.24
CA GLU A 2 -16.70 -11.37 -4.45
C GLU A 2 -15.65 -12.21 -5.21
N ILE A 3 -16.08 -13.17 -6.03
CA ILE A 3 -15.17 -14.02 -6.81
C ILE A 3 -14.32 -13.18 -7.79
N ILE A 4 -14.95 -12.22 -8.47
CA ILE A 4 -14.25 -11.35 -9.44
C ILE A 4 -13.23 -10.47 -8.71
N LYS A 5 -13.59 -9.89 -7.57
CA LYS A 5 -12.66 -9.12 -6.71
C LYS A 5 -11.45 -9.97 -6.31
N SER A 6 -11.70 -11.19 -5.82
CA SER A 6 -10.65 -12.11 -5.39
C SER A 6 -9.70 -12.48 -6.53
N ILE A 7 -10.23 -12.70 -7.74
CA ILE A 7 -9.41 -12.99 -8.92
C ILE A 7 -8.54 -11.79 -9.27
N ILE A 8 -9.11 -10.58 -9.34
CA ILE A 8 -8.36 -9.35 -9.65
C ILE A 8 -7.27 -9.14 -8.61
N PHE A 9 -7.62 -9.24 -7.32
CA PHE A 9 -6.68 -9.03 -6.22
C PHE A 9 -5.52 -10.03 -6.27
N THR A 10 -5.82 -11.31 -6.46
CA THR A 10 -4.82 -12.37 -6.59
C THR A 10 -3.90 -12.13 -7.79
N PHE A 11 -4.45 -11.77 -8.94
CA PHE A 11 -3.67 -11.44 -10.13
C PHE A 11 -2.72 -10.25 -9.88
N CYS A 12 -3.22 -9.21 -9.21
CA CYS A 12 -2.40 -8.04 -8.88
C CYS A 12 -1.26 -8.38 -7.90
N ILE A 13 -1.53 -9.20 -6.88
CA ILE A 13 -0.49 -9.67 -5.96
C ILE A 13 0.59 -10.46 -6.72
N ILE A 14 0.20 -11.39 -7.58
CA ILE A 14 1.13 -12.15 -8.41
C ILE A 14 1.95 -11.21 -9.30
N THR A 15 1.32 -10.20 -9.89
CA THR A 15 2.00 -9.19 -10.73
C THR A 15 3.04 -8.41 -9.92
N VAL A 16 2.70 -8.00 -8.69
CA VAL A 16 3.64 -7.30 -7.80
C VAL A 16 4.82 -8.19 -7.43
N ILE A 17 4.57 -9.45 -7.02
CA ILE A 17 5.62 -10.40 -6.68
C ILE A 17 6.53 -10.68 -7.90
N TYR A 18 5.93 -10.93 -9.05
CA TYR A 18 6.66 -11.14 -10.30
C TYR A 18 7.53 -9.93 -10.66
N SER A 19 7.00 -8.73 -10.50
CA SER A 19 7.72 -7.49 -10.78
C SER A 19 8.94 -7.29 -9.87
N ILE A 20 8.86 -7.69 -8.62
CA ILE A 20 9.98 -7.66 -7.67
C ILE A 20 11.07 -8.64 -8.13
N ILE A 21 10.69 -9.88 -8.47
CA ILE A 21 11.63 -10.91 -8.95
C ILE A 21 12.32 -10.48 -10.24
N LYS A 22 11.57 -9.87 -11.16
CA LYS A 22 12.08 -9.39 -12.46
C LYS A 22 12.62 -7.97 -12.43
N LYS A 23 12.65 -7.32 -11.27
CA LYS A 23 13.08 -5.92 -11.08
C LYS A 23 12.38 -4.95 -12.07
N ASN A 24 11.08 -5.16 -12.29
CA ASN A 24 10.28 -4.38 -13.25
C ASN A 24 9.43 -3.36 -12.50
N ARG A 25 9.91 -2.11 -12.41
CA ARG A 25 9.24 -1.01 -11.69
C ARG A 25 7.85 -0.69 -12.24
N LEU A 26 7.66 -0.76 -13.55
CA LEU A 26 6.38 -0.42 -14.16
C LEU A 26 5.27 -1.38 -13.70
N PHE A 27 5.53 -2.68 -13.79
CA PHE A 27 4.58 -3.67 -13.34
C PHE A 27 4.34 -3.63 -11.83
N PHE A 28 5.39 -3.31 -11.05
CA PHE A 28 5.23 -3.08 -9.62
C PHE A 28 4.27 -1.92 -9.34
N ASN A 29 4.50 -0.76 -9.96
CA ASN A 29 3.68 0.43 -9.73
C ASN A 29 2.23 0.21 -10.17
N TYR A 30 2.00 -0.37 -11.34
CA TYR A 30 0.65 -0.66 -11.80
C TYR A 30 -0.06 -1.72 -10.95
N GLY A 31 0.62 -2.81 -10.60
CA GLY A 31 0.05 -3.84 -9.74
C GLY A 31 -0.35 -3.26 -8.38
N TYR A 32 0.53 -2.47 -7.77
CA TYR A 32 0.27 -1.81 -6.49
C TYR A 32 -0.87 -0.78 -6.57
N LEU A 33 -0.90 0.02 -7.62
CA LEU A 33 -1.95 1.01 -7.87
C LEU A 33 -3.32 0.35 -8.01
N ILE A 34 -3.40 -0.75 -8.77
CA ILE A 34 -4.67 -1.47 -8.97
C ILE A 34 -5.13 -2.08 -7.64
N ILE A 35 -4.23 -2.68 -6.85
CA ILE A 35 -4.57 -3.18 -5.50
C ILE A 35 -5.18 -2.05 -4.65
N GLY A 36 -4.51 -0.89 -4.62
CA GLY A 36 -5.00 0.26 -3.87
C GLY A 36 -6.38 0.72 -4.31
N LEU A 37 -6.62 0.81 -5.63
CA LEU A 37 -7.94 1.16 -6.16
C LEU A 37 -9.01 0.14 -5.79
N VAL A 38 -8.72 -1.16 -5.88
CA VAL A 38 -9.67 -2.21 -5.47
C VAL A 38 -10.06 -2.03 -3.99
N ILE A 39 -9.09 -1.76 -3.12
CA ILE A 39 -9.37 -1.52 -1.70
C ILE A 39 -10.20 -0.24 -1.50
N VAL A 40 -9.87 0.85 -2.20
CA VAL A 40 -10.67 2.10 -2.13
C VAL A 40 -12.13 1.85 -2.49
N PHE A 41 -12.37 1.19 -3.61
CA PHE A 41 -13.74 0.89 -4.04
C PHE A 41 -14.46 -0.05 -3.08
N ASP A 42 -13.78 -1.04 -2.55
CA ASP A 42 -14.36 -1.98 -1.59
C ASP A 42 -14.78 -1.27 -0.31
N GLN A 43 -13.89 -0.46 0.27
CA GLN A 43 -14.17 0.32 1.48
C GLN A 43 -15.30 1.36 1.26
N LEU A 44 -15.38 1.97 0.08
CA LEU A 44 -16.47 2.88 -0.26
C LEU A 44 -17.82 2.15 -0.36
N ILE A 45 -17.85 0.96 -0.95
CA ILE A 45 -19.08 0.15 -1.02
C ILE A 45 -19.55 -0.20 0.38
N ILE A 46 -18.63 -0.70 1.25
CA ILE A 46 -18.96 -1.04 2.64
C ILE A 46 -19.46 0.20 3.39
N TYR A 47 -18.82 1.37 3.18
CA TYR A 47 -19.27 2.61 3.78
C TYR A 47 -20.70 2.97 3.35
N LEU A 48 -21.03 2.84 2.08
CA LEU A 48 -22.38 3.15 1.57
C LEU A 48 -23.48 2.21 2.13
N GLU A 49 -23.09 1.01 2.55
CA GLU A 49 -24.00 0.02 3.16
C GLU A 49 -24.13 0.21 4.68
N SER A 50 -23.03 0.53 5.37
CA SER A 50 -22.97 0.59 6.83
C SER A 50 -22.98 1.99 7.43
N PHE A 51 -22.63 3.00 6.64
CA PHE A 51 -22.34 4.39 7.07
C PHE A 51 -21.25 4.47 8.17
N ASP A 52 -20.37 3.44 8.25
CA ASP A 52 -19.29 3.43 9.21
C ASP A 52 -18.13 4.31 8.73
N ILE A 53 -17.86 5.36 9.49
CA ILE A 53 -16.81 6.35 9.22
C ILE A 53 -15.42 5.71 9.11
N LEU A 54 -15.20 4.55 9.72
CA LEU A 54 -13.95 3.80 9.60
C LEU A 54 -13.67 3.43 8.15
N ASN A 55 -14.66 2.89 7.44
CA ASN A 55 -14.50 2.48 6.05
C ASN A 55 -14.24 3.67 5.14
N LEU A 56 -14.91 4.82 5.39
CA LEU A 56 -14.61 6.05 4.65
C LEU A 56 -13.18 6.53 4.90
N SER A 57 -12.71 6.47 6.15
CA SER A 57 -11.36 6.87 6.51
C SER A 57 -10.30 5.96 5.87
N LEU A 58 -10.53 4.65 5.84
CA LEU A 58 -9.67 3.70 5.16
C LEU A 58 -9.65 3.94 3.64
N ALA A 59 -10.81 4.18 3.03
CA ALA A 59 -10.88 4.53 1.61
C ALA A 59 -10.06 5.80 1.30
N ALA A 60 -10.18 6.84 2.13
CA ALA A 60 -9.43 8.09 1.96
C ALA A 60 -7.91 7.87 2.08
N LEU A 61 -7.46 7.09 3.07
CA LEU A 61 -6.04 6.76 3.25
C LEU A 61 -5.47 5.99 2.06
N TRP A 62 -6.19 4.98 1.59
CA TRP A 62 -5.78 4.21 0.42
C TRP A 62 -5.80 5.06 -0.86
N LEU A 63 -6.75 5.97 -1.01
CA LEU A 63 -6.80 6.90 -2.15
C LEU A 63 -5.58 7.84 -2.14
N ILE A 64 -5.23 8.41 -0.99
CA ILE A 64 -4.02 9.24 -0.84
C ILE A 64 -2.79 8.44 -1.26
N GLN A 65 -2.66 7.20 -0.79
CA GLN A 65 -1.55 6.32 -1.15
C GLN A 65 -1.50 6.05 -2.66
N VAL A 66 -2.63 5.74 -3.30
CA VAL A 66 -2.73 5.52 -4.75
C VAL A 66 -2.24 6.75 -5.51
N VAL A 67 -2.70 7.94 -5.13
CA VAL A 67 -2.29 9.21 -5.77
C VAL A 67 -0.79 9.47 -5.60
N LEU A 68 -0.25 9.23 -4.41
CA LEU A 68 1.17 9.45 -4.13
C LEU A 68 2.10 8.48 -4.87
N VAL A 69 1.60 7.29 -5.21
CA VAL A 69 2.37 6.25 -5.92
C VAL A 69 2.37 6.47 -7.43
N ILE A 70 1.40 7.22 -7.98
CA ILE A 70 1.39 7.56 -9.40
C ILE A 70 2.67 8.34 -9.73
N PRO A 71 3.56 7.81 -10.57
CA PRO A 71 4.78 8.51 -10.92
C PRO A 71 4.47 9.71 -11.83
N ASN A 72 5.09 10.85 -11.56
CA ASN A 72 4.99 12.03 -12.44
C ASN A 72 5.61 11.77 -13.82
N LYS A 73 6.61 10.88 -13.87
CA LYS A 73 7.21 10.36 -15.09
C LYS A 73 7.40 8.86 -14.92
N LEU A 74 6.95 8.09 -15.89
CA LEU A 74 7.26 6.66 -15.94
C LEU A 74 8.76 6.51 -16.19
N PRO A 75 9.50 5.87 -15.27
CA PRO A 75 10.92 5.63 -15.51
C PRO A 75 11.08 4.69 -16.69
N PRO A 76 12.17 4.81 -17.46
CA PRO A 76 12.44 3.87 -18.53
C PRO A 76 12.49 2.43 -17.99
N LEU A 77 11.95 1.51 -18.77
CA LEU A 77 12.04 0.07 -18.49
C LEU A 77 13.50 -0.35 -18.69
N THR A 78 14.28 -0.34 -17.64
CA THR A 78 15.64 -0.88 -17.68
C THR A 78 15.63 -2.29 -17.15
N ARG A 79 16.21 -3.25 -17.89
CA ARG A 79 16.35 -4.65 -17.46
C ARG A 79 17.06 -4.80 -16.12
N ASP A 80 17.98 -3.89 -15.83
CA ASP A 80 18.83 -3.91 -14.63
C ASP A 80 18.32 -2.95 -13.54
N GLY A 81 17.14 -2.37 -13.73
CA GLY A 81 16.54 -1.42 -12.79
C GLY A 81 16.14 -2.10 -11.46
N SER A 82 16.56 -1.54 -10.34
CA SER A 82 16.03 -1.91 -9.04
C SER A 82 14.53 -1.59 -8.97
N VAL A 83 13.75 -2.42 -8.29
CA VAL A 83 12.34 -2.11 -7.97
C VAL A 83 12.26 -0.92 -7.01
N VAL A 84 13.34 -0.64 -6.30
CA VAL A 84 13.44 0.46 -5.34
C VAL A 84 13.62 1.77 -6.10
N ALA A 85 12.57 2.56 -6.14
CA ALA A 85 12.58 3.91 -6.68
C ALA A 85 12.56 4.94 -5.55
N LYS A 86 13.44 5.93 -5.64
CA LYS A 86 13.59 6.98 -4.61
C LYS A 86 12.31 7.77 -4.39
N SER A 87 11.52 7.96 -5.44
CA SER A 87 10.29 8.75 -5.38
C SER A 87 9.08 7.94 -4.92
N ALA A 88 8.93 6.71 -5.38
CA ALA A 88 7.72 5.91 -5.17
C ALA A 88 7.77 5.07 -3.89
N VAL A 89 8.86 4.33 -3.68
CA VAL A 89 8.93 3.34 -2.59
C VAL A 89 8.85 3.97 -1.20
N PRO A 90 9.54 5.08 -0.88
CA PRO A 90 9.38 5.73 0.42
C PRO A 90 7.96 6.23 0.66
N LYS A 91 7.28 6.74 -0.37
CA LYS A 91 5.88 7.17 -0.26
C LYS A 91 4.95 6.02 0.10
N ILE A 92 5.11 4.89 -0.61
CA ILE A 92 4.37 3.65 -0.30
C ILE A 92 4.60 3.23 1.15
N MET A 93 5.85 3.20 1.59
CA MET A 93 6.23 2.78 2.94
C MET A 93 5.67 3.70 4.02
N ILE A 94 5.74 5.03 3.81
CA ILE A 94 5.16 6.02 4.73
C ILE A 94 3.63 5.86 4.79
N CYS A 95 2.97 5.68 3.63
CA CYS A 95 1.53 5.48 3.61
C CYS A 95 1.11 4.17 4.30
N LEU A 96 1.86 3.08 4.11
CA LEU A 96 1.64 1.82 4.83
C LEU A 96 1.77 2.01 6.35
N SER A 97 2.75 2.79 6.80
CA SER A 97 2.90 3.12 8.22
C SER A 97 1.69 3.88 8.74
N ILE A 98 1.26 4.91 8.03
CA ILE A 98 0.08 5.71 8.39
C ILE A 98 -1.17 4.83 8.47
N ILE A 99 -1.44 4.02 7.45
CA ILE A 99 -2.60 3.11 7.42
C ILE A 99 -2.58 2.16 8.61
N ASN A 100 -1.42 1.59 8.93
CA ASN A 100 -1.32 0.66 10.05
C ASN A 100 -1.47 1.37 11.41
N PHE A 101 -0.94 2.58 11.60
CA PHE A 101 -1.18 3.33 12.84
C PHE A 101 -2.64 3.73 13.01
N PHE A 102 -3.34 4.10 11.93
CA PHE A 102 -4.78 4.27 11.98
C PHE A 102 -5.50 2.96 12.28
N GLY A 103 -5.06 1.83 11.69
CA GLY A 103 -5.58 0.51 12.03
C GLY A 103 -5.43 0.16 13.51
N ALA A 104 -4.27 0.47 14.10
CA ALA A 104 -4.05 0.30 15.55
C ALA A 104 -5.00 1.18 16.38
N TYR A 105 -5.17 2.44 15.99
CA TYR A 105 -6.09 3.36 16.67
C TYR A 105 -7.52 2.85 16.60
N PHE A 106 -8.02 2.46 15.42
CA PHE A 106 -9.38 1.95 15.27
C PHE A 106 -9.58 0.62 16.01
N ALA A 107 -8.58 -0.26 16.00
CA ALA A 107 -8.62 -1.49 16.79
C ALA A 107 -8.73 -1.19 18.30
N SER A 108 -8.05 -0.14 18.79
CA SER A 108 -8.05 0.22 20.21
C SER A 108 -9.36 0.80 20.72
N ILE A 109 -10.21 1.29 19.85
CA ILE A 109 -11.53 1.85 20.19
C ILE A 109 -12.69 0.90 19.84
N SER A 110 -12.39 -0.28 19.32
CA SER A 110 -13.38 -1.28 18.93
C SER A 110 -13.48 -2.39 19.97
N ASP A 111 -14.67 -2.62 20.50
CA ASP A 111 -14.94 -3.71 21.44
C ASP A 111 -14.87 -5.10 20.80
N TYR A 112 -14.86 -5.18 19.46
CA TYR A 112 -14.93 -6.47 18.71
C TYR A 112 -13.57 -6.92 18.17
N ILE A 113 -12.55 -6.06 18.21
CA ILE A 113 -11.22 -6.37 17.65
C ILE A 113 -10.30 -6.81 18.81
N PRO A 114 -9.65 -8.00 18.70
CA PRO A 114 -8.72 -8.44 19.73
C PRO A 114 -7.53 -7.49 19.92
N ASP A 115 -7.09 -7.29 21.16
CA ASP A 115 -5.92 -6.44 21.48
C ASP A 115 -4.66 -6.84 20.71
N LEU A 116 -4.52 -8.12 20.35
CA LEU A 116 -3.41 -8.60 19.53
C LEU A 116 -3.33 -7.88 18.16
N ALA A 117 -4.46 -7.46 17.60
CA ALA A 117 -4.50 -6.73 16.34
C ALA A 117 -3.87 -5.34 16.47
N ILE A 118 -4.02 -4.69 17.64
CA ILE A 118 -3.40 -3.38 17.92
C ILE A 118 -1.88 -3.51 17.81
N TYR A 119 -1.30 -4.50 18.49
CA TYR A 119 0.15 -4.74 18.45
C TYR A 119 0.61 -5.12 17.04
N GLY A 120 -0.16 -5.93 16.31
CA GLY A 120 0.11 -6.28 14.93
C GLY A 120 0.19 -5.05 14.03
N HIS A 121 -0.79 -4.16 14.13
CA HIS A 121 -0.79 -2.90 13.37
C HIS A 121 0.34 -1.96 13.78
N ILE A 122 0.69 -1.87 15.08
CA ILE A 122 1.83 -1.05 15.52
C ILE A 122 3.14 -1.58 14.89
N ILE A 123 3.38 -2.88 14.93
CA ILE A 123 4.59 -3.49 14.35
C ILE A 123 4.64 -3.25 12.84
N LEU A 124 3.53 -3.48 12.12
CA LEU A 124 3.41 -3.24 10.68
C LEU A 124 3.50 -1.75 10.32
N GLY A 125 3.17 -0.85 11.24
CA GLY A 125 3.35 0.58 11.08
C GLY A 125 4.81 1.03 11.25
N ILE A 126 5.54 0.43 12.17
CA ILE A 126 6.95 0.78 12.44
C ILE A 126 7.88 0.21 11.37
N PHE A 127 7.64 -1.02 10.94
CA PHE A 127 8.54 -1.75 10.03
C PHE A 127 8.88 -1.00 8.73
N PRO A 128 7.95 -0.33 8.02
CA PRO A 128 8.27 0.38 6.77
C PRO A 128 9.07 1.67 6.97
N ILE A 129 9.11 2.23 8.19
CA ILE A 129 9.80 3.51 8.45
C ILE A 129 11.31 3.38 8.24
N ALA A 130 11.92 2.29 8.70
CA ALA A 130 13.35 2.09 8.59
C ALA A 130 13.85 2.04 7.14
N PRO A 131 13.31 1.22 6.24
CA PRO A 131 13.71 1.24 4.84
C PRO A 131 13.36 2.56 4.14
N ALA A 132 12.23 3.20 4.47
CA ALA A 132 11.92 4.53 3.93
C ALA A 132 13.01 5.55 4.30
N TYR A 133 13.44 5.56 5.55
CA TYR A 133 14.52 6.42 6.02
C TYR A 133 15.84 6.13 5.29
N PHE A 134 16.23 4.86 5.12
CA PHE A 134 17.47 4.50 4.45
C PHE A 134 17.46 4.88 2.96
N ILE A 135 16.32 4.78 2.28
CA ILE A 135 16.17 5.22 0.89
C ILE A 135 16.28 6.75 0.82
N LEU A 136 15.55 7.47 1.66
CA LEU A 136 15.55 8.94 1.64
C LEU A 136 16.90 9.55 2.01
N THR A 137 17.68 8.88 2.85
CA THR A 137 19.03 9.31 3.25
C THR A 137 20.14 8.83 2.32
N GLY A 138 19.80 8.11 1.24
CA GLY A 138 20.78 7.61 0.27
C GLY A 138 21.62 6.44 0.75
N LYS A 139 21.25 5.78 1.85
CA LYS A 139 21.93 4.57 2.36
C LYS A 139 21.60 3.31 1.56
N ILE A 140 20.54 3.36 0.77
CA ILE A 140 20.17 2.33 -0.20
C ILE A 140 20.21 2.97 -1.58
N GLU A 141 20.94 2.34 -2.50
CA GLU A 141 20.98 2.78 -3.90
C GLU A 141 19.58 2.65 -4.52
N THR A 142 19.14 3.71 -5.18
CA THR A 142 17.84 3.80 -5.81
C THR A 142 18.00 4.14 -7.28
N VAL A 143 17.07 3.67 -8.07
CA VAL A 143 16.94 4.03 -9.50
C VAL A 143 15.68 4.86 -9.65
N ASP A 144 15.87 6.09 -10.10
CA ASP A 144 14.77 7.01 -10.49
C ASP A 144 14.55 7.02 -11.98
#